data_4a70976d60d9549564f406648292fd82
#
_entry.id   4a70976d60d9549564f406648292fd82
#
_cell.length_a   1.000
_cell.length_b   1.000
_cell.length_c   1.000
_cell.angle_alpha   90.00
_cell.angle_beta   90.00
_cell.angle_gamma   90.00
#
_symmetry.space_group_name_H-M   'P 1'
#
loop_
_entity.id
_entity.type
_entity.pdbx_description
1 polymer ?
#
loop_
_entity_poly.entity_id
_entity_poly.type
_entity_poly.pdbx_seq_one_letter_code
_entity_poly.pdbx_strand_id
1 'polypeptide(L)'
;MKLRIQDELDTSPLVLSDLCCQLEKVPKAPTSTNSPQCPIFFPQMLTYILSFLPLSDQKEASLVSRAWYCAARNALQESHVRYNIPVSSASLPAIKSLGLRGISCISLTNLDGSPASHEVLQSVADHLGPHLQSLCLGGGSPTEASFVALILGCPALRILDLSGCNSLFTSGMLLAQPETAQRVQQALSGLRELSLASLRDLADLSFNRLSSCAPSLERLSLAYCHLTFELGPAQGSLGPQDSSPSQLSFCNLLRFVKERAARLHALDLSGTGLPPEALQALGQVAGLRLQELSLHSCRDLSTEAVAALCCQQPGLTSLDLSGCSELADGAILAVSRGLRHLQRLSLRKLQRLTDAGCSALGGLQELQSLDLAECCLLRGRALAQALGSVRGAPPPLASLSLAHCSSLKDASVLSLIPVLGPSLRVLDLSSCVALSNQTMQAICTYLTQLSVLRLAWCKELRDWGLLGLQEPSEETSQGPQPHRELEHQASSLKDPSPQPQGPSLLMLQALRELDLTACSKLTDASLTKVLQFPQLKRLSLSLLPALTDKGLVAVARGCPSLERLALSHCSLLSDEGWAQAAGSWPRLQHLNLSSCSQLTARRAGSSRW
;
A
#
# COMPACT_ATOMS: atom_id res chain seq x y z
N MET A 1 -5.14 -15.06 2.55
CA MET A 1 -5.09 -14.53 1.19
C MET A 1 -4.50 -13.14 1.30
N LYS A 2 -3.19 -12.99 1.04
CA LYS A 2 -2.44 -11.76 1.31
C LYS A 2 -2.75 -10.73 0.23
N LEU A 3 -3.38 -9.62 0.60
CA LEU A 3 -3.38 -8.40 -0.21
C LEU A 3 -2.03 -7.69 0.04
N ARG A 4 -1.04 -8.05 -0.75
CA ARG A 4 0.12 -7.17 -0.97
C ARG A 4 -0.36 -6.05 -1.89
N ILE A 5 -0.34 -4.83 -1.40
CA ILE A 5 -0.29 -3.65 -2.27
C ILE A 5 1.14 -3.65 -2.83
N GLN A 6 1.32 -4.33 -3.94
CA GLN A 6 2.51 -4.22 -4.76
C GLN A 6 2.19 -3.15 -5.80
N ASP A 7 2.86 -2.00 -5.71
CA ASP A 7 2.98 -1.06 -6.82
C ASP A 7 3.91 -1.69 -7.88
N GLU A 8 3.40 -2.69 -8.60
CA GLU A 8 4.08 -3.25 -9.76
C GLU A 8 3.82 -2.35 -10.97
N LEU A 9 4.79 -1.52 -11.29
CA LEU A 9 4.93 -0.95 -12.62
C LEU A 9 5.52 -2.05 -13.52
N ASP A 10 4.64 -2.81 -14.15
CA ASP A 10 5.01 -3.78 -15.18
C ASP A 10 5.35 -2.99 -16.47
N THR A 11 6.60 -2.52 -16.55
CA THR A 11 7.13 -1.94 -17.78
C THR A 11 7.65 -3.08 -18.65
N SER A 12 6.87 -3.44 -19.68
CA SER A 12 7.31 -4.34 -20.73
C SER A 12 8.66 -3.87 -21.30
N PRO A 13 9.62 -4.76 -21.59
CA PRO A 13 10.93 -4.42 -22.16
C PRO A 13 10.86 -3.60 -23.46
N LEU A 14 9.77 -3.74 -24.22
CA LEU A 14 9.53 -3.00 -25.46
C LEU A 14 9.29 -1.50 -25.25
N VAL A 15 8.66 -1.11 -24.12
CA VAL A 15 8.41 0.31 -23.80
C VAL A 15 9.72 1.04 -23.41
N LEU A 16 10.66 0.33 -22.80
CA LEU A 16 11.97 0.90 -22.44
C LEU A 16 12.87 1.06 -23.66
N SER A 17 12.80 0.16 -24.65
CA SER A 17 13.55 0.22 -25.91
C SER A 17 13.13 1.43 -26.77
N ASP A 18 11.83 1.67 -26.92
CA ASP A 18 11.32 2.82 -27.68
C ASP A 18 11.67 4.17 -27.05
N LEU A 19 11.76 4.22 -25.71
CA LEU A 19 12.21 5.42 -25.02
C LEU A 19 13.68 5.75 -25.28
N CYS A 20 14.55 4.74 -25.42
CA CYS A 20 15.96 4.93 -25.78
C CYS A 20 16.14 5.49 -27.20
N CYS A 21 15.40 4.94 -28.18
CA CYS A 21 15.52 5.35 -29.57
C CYS A 21 15.00 6.75 -29.85
N GLN A 22 14.03 7.25 -29.08
CA GLN A 22 13.50 8.61 -29.25
C GLN A 22 14.37 9.69 -28.59
N LEU A 23 15.10 9.35 -27.51
CA LEU A 23 15.96 10.30 -26.80
C LEU A 23 17.35 10.53 -27.46
N GLU A 24 17.80 9.60 -28.29
CA GLU A 24 19.04 9.78 -29.11
C GLU A 24 18.84 10.74 -30.30
N LYS A 25 17.61 11.08 -30.66
CA LYS A 25 17.27 11.94 -31.81
C LYS A 25 17.06 13.41 -31.49
N VAL A 26 17.47 13.88 -30.30
CA VAL A 26 17.43 15.31 -29.99
C VAL A 26 18.54 16.01 -30.79
N PRO A 27 18.22 16.94 -31.72
CA PRO A 27 19.24 17.61 -32.54
C PRO A 27 20.22 18.38 -31.64
N LYS A 28 21.52 18.22 -31.89
CA LYS A 28 22.55 19.11 -31.33
C LYS A 28 22.30 20.51 -31.85
N ALA A 29 21.88 21.43 -31.00
CA ALA A 29 21.75 22.82 -31.37
C ALA A 29 23.10 23.45 -31.72
N PRO A 30 23.14 24.38 -32.73
CA PRO A 30 24.37 25.05 -33.11
C PRO A 30 24.87 25.97 -31.97
N THR A 31 26.18 25.97 -31.76
CA THR A 31 26.87 26.84 -30.85
C THR A 31 26.75 28.29 -31.34
N SER A 32 25.87 29.08 -30.76
CA SER A 32 25.94 30.56 -30.84
C SER A 32 25.93 31.14 -29.41
N THR A 33 26.97 31.83 -29.13
CA THR A 33 27.27 32.64 -27.96
C THR A 33 26.23 33.76 -27.80
N ASN A 34 25.80 33.99 -26.56
CA ASN A 34 24.93 35.05 -26.02
C ASN A 34 23.47 34.67 -25.82
N SER A 35 23.20 34.00 -24.72
CA SER A 35 21.87 34.03 -24.05
C SER A 35 22.05 34.42 -22.59
N PRO A 36 21.14 35.23 -21.99
CA PRO A 36 21.23 35.67 -20.61
C PRO A 36 21.24 34.47 -19.67
N GLN A 37 22.16 34.47 -18.72
CA GLN A 37 22.26 33.48 -17.66
C GLN A 37 20.95 33.41 -16.90
N CYS A 38 20.14 32.33 -17.12
CA CYS A 38 19.03 32.03 -16.27
C CYS A 38 19.52 31.80 -14.83
N PRO A 39 18.89 32.44 -13.84
CA PRO A 39 19.30 32.30 -12.44
C PRO A 39 19.31 30.81 -12.02
N ILE A 40 20.29 30.44 -11.21
CA ILE A 40 20.57 29.08 -10.70
C ILE A 40 19.33 28.45 -10.03
N PHE A 41 18.38 29.25 -9.60
CA PHE A 41 17.12 28.81 -8.99
C PHE A 41 16.13 28.09 -9.94
N PHE A 42 16.16 28.35 -11.23
CA PHE A 42 15.16 27.84 -12.16
C PHE A 42 15.22 26.32 -12.38
N PRO A 43 16.38 25.66 -12.52
CA PRO A 43 16.45 24.20 -12.64
C PRO A 43 15.99 23.45 -11.39
N GLN A 44 16.29 23.98 -10.20
CA GLN A 44 15.87 23.37 -8.93
C GLN A 44 14.36 23.48 -8.72
N MET A 45 13.77 24.62 -9.05
CA MET A 45 12.30 24.79 -9.02
C MET A 45 11.60 23.86 -10.01
N LEU A 46 12.13 23.71 -11.21
CA LEU A 46 11.59 22.76 -12.20
C LEU A 46 11.68 21.32 -11.69
N THR A 47 12.81 20.93 -11.13
CA THR A 47 12.97 19.59 -10.51
C THR A 47 11.94 19.38 -9.42
N TYR A 48 11.77 20.34 -8.53
CA TYR A 48 10.78 20.28 -7.46
C TYR A 48 9.35 20.19 -8.01
N ILE A 49 8.96 21.00 -8.96
CA ILE A 49 7.65 20.95 -9.61
C ILE A 49 7.43 19.57 -10.27
N LEU A 50 8.41 19.08 -11.01
CA LEU A 50 8.32 17.81 -11.70
C LEU A 50 8.26 16.63 -10.74
N SER A 51 8.83 16.72 -9.54
CA SER A 51 8.75 15.65 -8.55
C SER A 51 7.31 15.36 -8.07
N PHE A 52 6.39 16.31 -8.20
CA PHE A 52 4.96 16.12 -7.90
C PHE A 52 4.15 15.54 -9.06
N LEU A 53 4.72 15.47 -10.25
CA LEU A 53 4.02 14.97 -11.42
C LEU A 53 4.12 13.44 -11.52
N PRO A 54 3.08 12.77 -12.04
CA PRO A 54 3.16 11.37 -12.45
C PRO A 54 4.29 11.13 -13.45
N LEU A 55 4.81 9.91 -13.48
CA LEU A 55 5.92 9.54 -14.37
C LEU A 55 5.62 9.79 -15.86
N SER A 56 4.36 9.60 -16.27
CA SER A 56 3.87 9.93 -17.61
C SER A 56 4.07 11.41 -17.95
N ASP A 57 3.68 12.29 -17.03
CA ASP A 57 3.73 13.74 -17.21
C ASP A 57 5.17 14.26 -17.14
N GLN A 58 6.01 13.65 -16.28
CA GLN A 58 7.46 13.93 -16.26
C GLN A 58 8.12 13.55 -17.59
N LYS A 59 7.68 12.45 -18.22
CA LYS A 59 8.16 12.02 -19.53
C LYS A 59 7.80 13.06 -20.61
N GLU A 60 6.54 13.49 -20.66
CA GLU A 60 6.11 14.51 -21.60
C GLU A 60 6.82 15.84 -21.37
N ALA A 61 6.94 16.27 -20.11
CA ALA A 61 7.69 17.46 -19.71
C ALA A 61 9.15 17.38 -20.14
N SER A 62 9.78 16.22 -20.11
CA SER A 62 11.18 16.03 -20.50
C SER A 62 11.43 16.32 -21.99
N LEU A 63 10.39 16.28 -22.83
CA LEU A 63 10.49 16.55 -24.28
C LEU A 63 10.44 18.05 -24.61
N VAL A 64 10.10 18.91 -23.65
CA VAL A 64 9.91 20.35 -23.88
C VAL A 64 11.24 21.08 -24.18
N SER A 65 12.28 20.81 -23.40
CA SER A 65 13.61 21.37 -23.60
C SER A 65 14.69 20.63 -22.82
N ARG A 66 15.96 20.93 -23.09
CA ARG A 66 17.09 20.34 -22.37
C ARG A 66 17.05 20.63 -20.85
N ALA A 67 16.60 21.84 -20.45
CA ALA A 67 16.45 22.20 -19.03
C ALA A 67 15.34 21.35 -18.36
N TRP A 68 14.21 21.15 -19.03
CA TRP A 68 13.12 20.30 -18.57
C TRP A 68 13.53 18.83 -18.53
N TYR A 69 14.31 18.37 -19.51
CA TYR A 69 14.88 17.02 -19.50
C TYR A 69 15.78 16.79 -18.29
N CYS A 70 16.70 17.73 -18.01
CA CYS A 70 17.57 17.64 -16.83
C CYS A 70 16.77 17.69 -15.53
N ALA A 71 15.77 18.55 -15.45
CA ALA A 71 14.90 18.65 -14.28
C ALA A 71 14.05 17.39 -14.08
N ALA A 72 13.48 16.82 -15.14
CA ALA A 72 12.74 15.57 -15.07
C ALA A 72 13.63 14.40 -14.65
N ARG A 73 14.85 14.31 -15.16
CA ARG A 73 15.84 13.32 -14.74
C ARG A 73 16.17 13.45 -13.25
N ASN A 74 16.38 14.65 -12.76
CA ASN A 74 16.66 14.91 -11.35
C ASN A 74 15.45 14.57 -10.47
N ALA A 75 14.23 14.93 -10.91
CA ALA A 75 13.00 14.58 -10.23
C ALA A 75 12.79 13.05 -10.14
N LEU A 76 13.18 12.30 -11.18
CA LEU A 76 13.17 10.84 -11.17
C LEU A 76 14.19 10.25 -10.19
N GLN A 77 15.35 10.88 -10.03
CA GLN A 77 16.34 10.45 -9.03
C GLN A 77 15.89 10.70 -7.60
N GLU A 78 15.15 11.79 -7.37
CA GLU A 78 14.56 12.14 -6.08
C GLU A 78 13.26 11.35 -5.80
N SER A 79 12.59 10.88 -6.84
CA SER A 79 11.40 10.04 -6.70
C SER A 79 11.80 8.64 -6.24
N HIS A 80 11.20 8.16 -5.14
CA HIS A 80 11.40 6.78 -4.66
C HIS A 80 10.64 5.74 -5.51
N VAL A 81 10.57 5.94 -6.82
CA VAL A 81 9.92 5.00 -7.75
C VAL A 81 10.80 3.77 -7.86
N ARG A 82 10.26 2.62 -7.48
CA ARG A 82 10.93 1.32 -7.59
C ARG A 82 10.66 0.70 -8.97
N TYR A 83 11.73 0.42 -9.71
CA TYR A 83 11.64 -0.25 -11.02
C TYR A 83 11.75 -1.76 -10.84
N ASN A 84 10.74 -2.50 -11.29
CA ASN A 84 10.77 -3.96 -11.29
C ASN A 84 11.40 -4.45 -12.59
N ILE A 85 12.50 -5.14 -12.47
CA ILE A 85 13.28 -5.66 -13.61
C ILE A 85 13.22 -7.20 -13.56
N PRO A 86 12.54 -7.86 -14.51
CA PRO A 86 12.58 -9.31 -14.59
C PRO A 86 13.99 -9.73 -15.03
N VAL A 87 14.55 -10.72 -14.34
CA VAL A 87 15.89 -11.22 -14.63
C VAL A 87 15.84 -12.09 -15.89
N SER A 88 16.40 -11.56 -16.98
CA SER A 88 16.54 -12.21 -18.27
C SER A 88 17.60 -11.51 -19.10
N SER A 89 18.20 -12.18 -20.07
CA SER A 89 19.17 -11.55 -21.00
C SER A 89 18.55 -10.38 -21.78
N ALA A 90 17.23 -10.39 -22.00
CA ALA A 90 16.50 -9.29 -22.64
C ALA A 90 16.47 -8.01 -21.79
N SER A 91 16.74 -8.08 -20.49
CA SER A 91 16.72 -6.93 -19.59
C SER A 91 18.04 -6.15 -19.56
N LEU A 92 19.12 -6.68 -20.11
CA LEU A 92 20.44 -6.03 -20.11
C LEU A 92 20.46 -4.63 -20.75
N PRO A 93 19.83 -4.39 -21.93
CA PRO A 93 19.75 -3.04 -22.49
C PRO A 93 18.97 -2.05 -21.61
N ALA A 94 17.89 -2.54 -20.97
CA ALA A 94 17.11 -1.73 -20.05
C ALA A 94 17.93 -1.30 -18.83
N ILE A 95 18.72 -2.20 -18.23
CA ILE A 95 19.60 -1.91 -17.09
C ILE A 95 20.60 -0.80 -17.45
N LYS A 96 21.26 -0.90 -18.61
CA LYS A 96 22.18 0.14 -19.11
C LYS A 96 21.48 1.49 -19.25
N SER A 97 20.29 1.50 -19.83
CA SER A 97 19.48 2.72 -19.98
C SER A 97 19.08 3.34 -18.64
N LEU A 98 18.68 2.52 -17.66
CA LEU A 98 18.33 2.98 -16.31
C LEU A 98 19.57 3.53 -15.58
N GLY A 99 20.74 2.93 -15.78
CA GLY A 99 22.02 3.41 -15.24
C GLY A 99 22.37 4.81 -15.74
N LEU A 100 22.23 5.07 -17.05
CA LEU A 100 22.45 6.41 -17.64
C LEU A 100 21.48 7.46 -17.07
N ARG A 101 20.33 7.06 -16.55
CA ARG A 101 19.34 7.96 -15.91
C ARG A 101 19.61 8.14 -14.43
N GLY A 102 20.54 7.41 -13.83
CA GLY A 102 20.86 7.49 -12.40
C GLY A 102 19.73 6.99 -11.50
N ILE A 103 19.01 5.95 -11.90
CA ILE A 103 17.94 5.36 -11.10
C ILE A 103 18.52 4.78 -9.81
N SER A 104 17.87 5.07 -8.69
CA SER A 104 18.35 4.73 -7.35
C SER A 104 17.59 3.57 -6.68
N CYS A 105 16.43 3.16 -7.21
CA CYS A 105 15.57 2.16 -6.59
C CYS A 105 15.15 1.08 -7.59
N ILE A 106 15.55 -0.18 -7.37
CA ILE A 106 15.17 -1.30 -8.23
C ILE A 106 14.70 -2.52 -7.41
N SER A 107 13.90 -3.35 -8.06
CA SER A 107 13.56 -4.71 -7.61
C SER A 107 13.83 -5.69 -8.73
N LEU A 108 14.59 -6.75 -8.45
CA LEU A 108 14.86 -7.83 -9.39
C LEU A 108 13.88 -8.97 -9.13
N THR A 109 13.15 -9.39 -10.14
CA THR A 109 12.20 -10.50 -10.07
C THR A 109 12.68 -11.68 -10.89
N ASN A 110 12.23 -12.89 -10.56
CA ASN A 110 12.64 -14.13 -11.24
C ASN A 110 14.15 -14.42 -11.17
N LEU A 111 14.78 -14.02 -10.08
CA LEU A 111 16.19 -14.29 -9.83
C LEU A 111 16.37 -15.77 -9.46
N ASP A 112 17.12 -16.49 -10.27
CA ASP A 112 17.50 -17.88 -10.04
C ASP A 112 19.04 -18.02 -10.02
N GLY A 113 19.58 -19.20 -9.85
CA GLY A 113 21.03 -19.45 -9.89
C GLY A 113 21.63 -19.56 -11.28
N SER A 114 20.92 -19.19 -12.35
CA SER A 114 21.35 -19.37 -13.75
C SER A 114 22.47 -18.40 -14.13
N PRO A 115 23.24 -18.72 -15.19
CA PRO A 115 24.24 -17.82 -15.78
C PRO A 115 23.64 -16.47 -16.21
N ALA A 116 22.39 -16.45 -16.71
CA ALA A 116 21.69 -15.24 -17.10
C ALA A 116 21.44 -14.33 -15.88
N SER A 117 21.07 -14.90 -14.73
CA SER A 117 20.96 -14.16 -13.46
C SER A 117 22.29 -13.54 -13.05
N HIS A 118 23.38 -14.26 -13.21
CA HIS A 118 24.73 -13.74 -12.90
C HIS A 118 25.09 -12.54 -13.80
N GLU A 119 24.86 -12.63 -15.10
CA GLU A 119 25.10 -11.54 -16.06
C GLU A 119 24.26 -10.29 -15.73
N VAL A 120 22.98 -10.48 -15.37
CA VAL A 120 22.08 -9.38 -14.97
C VAL A 120 22.58 -8.73 -13.69
N LEU A 121 22.95 -9.50 -12.66
CA LEU A 121 23.48 -8.96 -11.41
C LEU A 121 24.78 -8.19 -11.62
N GLN A 122 25.68 -8.70 -12.46
CA GLN A 122 26.91 -8.01 -12.84
C GLN A 122 26.59 -6.69 -13.59
N SER A 123 25.66 -6.71 -14.54
CA SER A 123 25.24 -5.51 -15.28
C SER A 123 24.62 -4.46 -14.37
N VAL A 124 23.84 -4.87 -13.34
CA VAL A 124 23.31 -3.97 -12.32
C VAL A 124 24.44 -3.34 -11.50
N ALA A 125 25.41 -4.14 -11.05
CA ALA A 125 26.58 -3.65 -10.31
C ALA A 125 27.37 -2.60 -11.12
N ASP A 126 27.62 -2.87 -12.40
CA ASP A 126 28.44 -2.02 -13.26
C ASP A 126 27.75 -0.71 -13.68
N HIS A 127 26.44 -0.75 -13.94
CA HIS A 127 25.73 0.39 -14.53
C HIS A 127 24.84 1.18 -13.54
N LEU A 128 24.22 0.49 -12.56
CA LEU A 128 23.34 1.10 -11.58
C LEU A 128 24.01 1.26 -10.22
N GLY A 129 24.92 0.35 -9.88
CA GLY A 129 25.51 0.22 -8.55
C GLY A 129 25.98 1.53 -7.90
N PRO A 130 26.75 2.40 -8.60
CA PRO A 130 27.26 3.65 -8.01
C PRO A 130 26.18 4.60 -7.47
N HIS A 131 24.94 4.52 -8.00
CA HIS A 131 23.82 5.39 -7.64
C HIS A 131 22.70 4.67 -6.90
N LEU A 132 22.79 3.34 -6.77
CA LEU A 132 21.72 2.51 -6.24
C LEU A 132 21.62 2.68 -4.72
N GLN A 133 20.45 3.17 -4.27
CA GLN A 133 20.14 3.36 -2.84
C GLN A 133 19.21 2.28 -2.29
N SER A 134 18.34 1.71 -3.13
CA SER A 134 17.39 0.68 -2.72
C SER A 134 17.42 -0.51 -3.69
N LEU A 135 17.69 -1.68 -3.14
CA LEU A 135 17.77 -2.95 -3.88
C LEU A 135 16.86 -3.98 -3.22
N CYS A 136 15.94 -4.54 -4.02
CA CYS A 136 15.09 -5.65 -3.60
C CYS A 136 15.40 -6.88 -4.44
N LEU A 137 15.76 -7.99 -3.78
CA LEU A 137 16.01 -9.31 -4.38
C LEU A 137 14.94 -10.32 -3.92
N GLY A 138 13.85 -9.85 -3.34
CA GLY A 138 12.87 -10.67 -2.63
C GLY A 138 12.35 -11.88 -3.40
N GLY A 139 12.42 -13.05 -2.75
CA GLY A 139 12.01 -14.33 -3.34
C GLY A 139 12.98 -14.93 -4.35
N GLY A 140 14.11 -14.28 -4.59
CA GLY A 140 15.14 -14.76 -5.50
C GLY A 140 16.07 -15.82 -4.90
N SER A 141 16.81 -16.50 -5.76
CA SER A 141 17.80 -17.52 -5.39
C SER A 141 19.19 -17.18 -5.93
N PRO A 142 19.79 -16.03 -5.56
CA PRO A 142 21.13 -15.68 -5.98
C PRO A 142 22.16 -16.61 -5.34
N THR A 143 23.29 -16.83 -6.04
CA THR A 143 24.45 -17.47 -5.43
C THR A 143 25.20 -16.49 -4.53
N GLU A 144 25.94 -16.98 -3.53
CA GLU A 144 26.74 -16.12 -2.65
C GLU A 144 27.73 -15.24 -3.43
N ALA A 145 28.42 -15.83 -4.43
CA ALA A 145 29.36 -15.10 -5.25
C ALA A 145 28.72 -13.96 -6.04
N SER A 146 27.56 -14.21 -6.65
CA SER A 146 26.81 -13.18 -7.39
C SER A 146 26.30 -12.09 -6.47
N PHE A 147 25.81 -12.45 -5.28
CA PHE A 147 25.36 -11.50 -4.26
C PHE A 147 26.50 -10.60 -3.80
N VAL A 148 27.66 -11.18 -3.44
CA VAL A 148 28.84 -10.40 -3.01
C VAL A 148 29.31 -9.45 -4.12
N ALA A 149 29.41 -9.94 -5.37
CA ALA A 149 29.80 -9.10 -6.50
C ALA A 149 28.86 -7.90 -6.68
N LEU A 150 27.54 -8.14 -6.58
CA LEU A 150 26.52 -7.10 -6.67
C LEU A 150 26.68 -6.06 -5.55
N ILE A 151 26.80 -6.50 -4.29
CA ILE A 151 26.91 -5.59 -3.14
C ILE A 151 28.15 -4.73 -3.22
N LEU A 152 29.28 -5.30 -3.64
CA LEU A 152 30.53 -4.55 -3.80
C LEU A 152 30.43 -3.47 -4.89
N GLY A 153 29.56 -3.66 -5.88
CA GLY A 153 29.26 -2.64 -6.89
C GLY A 153 28.32 -1.52 -6.40
N CYS A 154 27.69 -1.67 -5.22
CA CYS A 154 26.63 -0.75 -4.74
C CYS A 154 27.01 0.00 -3.45
N PRO A 155 28.00 0.89 -3.44
CA PRO A 155 28.48 1.57 -2.21
C PRO A 155 27.51 2.61 -1.64
N ALA A 156 26.53 3.06 -2.42
CA ALA A 156 25.52 4.04 -2.01
C ALA A 156 24.25 3.40 -1.38
N LEU A 157 24.25 2.08 -1.16
CA LEU A 157 23.07 1.33 -0.75
C LEU A 157 22.62 1.70 0.67
N ARG A 158 21.33 2.02 0.80
CA ARG A 158 20.67 2.37 2.07
C ARG A 158 19.60 1.38 2.47
N ILE A 159 18.94 0.76 1.49
CA ILE A 159 17.84 -0.20 1.70
C ILE A 159 18.18 -1.48 0.96
N LEU A 160 18.21 -2.60 1.69
CA LEU A 160 18.45 -3.93 1.13
C LEU A 160 17.33 -4.88 1.57
N ASP A 161 16.63 -5.44 0.60
CA ASP A 161 15.57 -6.43 0.84
C ASP A 161 16.01 -7.78 0.28
N LEU A 162 16.25 -8.71 1.20
CA LEU A 162 16.61 -10.12 0.96
C LEU A 162 15.48 -11.08 1.34
N SER A 163 14.25 -10.58 1.44
CA SER A 163 13.09 -11.36 1.87
C SER A 163 12.93 -12.62 1.01
N GLY A 164 12.88 -13.80 1.65
CA GLY A 164 12.70 -15.07 0.96
C GLY A 164 13.91 -15.57 0.17
N CYS A 165 15.06 -14.92 0.21
CA CYS A 165 16.31 -15.37 -0.45
C CYS A 165 16.97 -16.52 0.35
N ASN A 166 16.26 -17.63 0.52
CA ASN A 166 16.71 -18.75 1.36
C ASN A 166 18.04 -19.36 0.89
N SER A 167 18.30 -19.40 -0.43
CA SER A 167 19.52 -19.97 -1.01
C SER A 167 20.82 -19.36 -0.46
N LEU A 168 20.81 -18.08 -0.06
CA LEU A 168 21.97 -17.42 0.52
C LEU A 168 22.31 -17.92 1.93
N PHE A 169 21.34 -18.48 2.65
CA PHE A 169 21.46 -18.81 4.07
C PHE A 169 21.55 -20.32 4.31
N THR A 170 21.14 -21.16 3.36
CA THR A 170 21.07 -22.62 3.48
C THR A 170 22.45 -23.26 3.77
N SER A 171 23.52 -22.72 3.17
CA SER A 171 24.88 -23.27 3.38
C SER A 171 25.49 -22.89 4.73
N GLY A 172 24.97 -21.85 5.40
CA GLY A 172 25.56 -21.23 6.57
C GLY A 172 26.93 -20.57 6.33
N MET A 173 27.39 -20.53 5.09
CA MET A 173 28.73 -20.05 4.72
C MET A 173 28.75 -18.58 4.30
N LEU A 174 27.58 -17.93 4.23
CA LEU A 174 27.48 -16.53 3.82
C LEU A 174 28.48 -15.66 4.59
N LEU A 175 29.34 -14.94 3.86
CA LEU A 175 30.39 -14.06 4.41
C LEU A 175 31.33 -14.76 5.41
N ALA A 176 31.61 -16.05 5.21
CA ALA A 176 32.50 -16.81 6.07
C ALA A 176 33.97 -16.35 5.96
N GLN A 177 34.37 -15.83 4.80
CA GLN A 177 35.73 -15.35 4.57
C GLN A 177 35.90 -13.93 5.11
N PRO A 178 36.88 -13.69 6.04
CA PRO A 178 37.05 -12.39 6.68
C PRO A 178 37.32 -11.24 5.70
N GLU A 179 38.10 -11.47 4.66
CA GLU A 179 38.42 -10.47 3.64
C GLU A 179 37.17 -10.03 2.86
N THR A 180 36.34 -11.00 2.47
CA THR A 180 35.06 -10.72 1.80
C THR A 180 34.10 -9.98 2.73
N ALA A 181 34.01 -10.40 3.98
CA ALA A 181 33.17 -9.74 4.98
C ALA A 181 33.59 -8.27 5.21
N GLN A 182 34.89 -7.99 5.30
CA GLN A 182 35.43 -6.63 5.44
C GLN A 182 35.09 -5.74 4.24
N ARG A 183 35.23 -6.25 3.02
CA ARG A 183 34.88 -5.52 1.79
C ARG A 183 33.37 -5.22 1.71
N VAL A 184 32.54 -6.22 2.06
CA VAL A 184 31.07 -6.04 2.11
C VAL A 184 30.68 -5.05 3.22
N GLN A 185 31.36 -5.07 4.36
CA GLN A 185 31.14 -4.08 5.44
C GLN A 185 31.42 -2.66 4.97
N GLN A 186 32.47 -2.44 4.19
CA GLN A 186 32.74 -1.12 3.60
C GLN A 186 31.62 -0.69 2.67
N ALA A 187 31.14 -1.59 1.79
CA ALA A 187 30.06 -1.32 0.85
C ALA A 187 28.70 -1.04 1.56
N LEU A 188 28.40 -1.77 2.62
CA LEU A 188 27.16 -1.66 3.38
C LEU A 188 27.26 -0.69 4.59
N SER A 189 28.34 0.07 4.72
CA SER A 189 28.53 0.99 5.86
C SER A 189 27.42 2.04 5.98
N GLY A 190 26.79 2.42 4.85
CA GLY A 190 25.66 3.35 4.76
C GLY A 190 24.28 2.71 4.85
N LEU A 191 24.18 1.38 5.00
CA LEU A 191 22.90 0.67 5.00
C LEU A 191 22.09 1.02 6.26
N ARG A 192 20.84 1.46 6.04
CA ARG A 192 19.91 1.85 7.11
C ARG A 192 18.77 0.88 7.31
N GLU A 193 18.32 0.23 6.24
CA GLU A 193 17.19 -0.68 6.28
C GLU A 193 17.58 -2.04 5.70
N LEU A 194 17.31 -3.11 6.45
CA LEU A 194 17.56 -4.49 6.05
C LEU A 194 16.31 -5.33 6.30
N SER A 195 15.80 -5.94 5.22
CA SER A 195 14.74 -6.92 5.32
C SER A 195 15.27 -8.33 5.08
N LEU A 196 15.08 -9.18 6.08
CA LEU A 196 15.39 -10.61 6.07
C LEU A 196 14.11 -11.44 6.22
N ALA A 197 12.96 -10.88 5.85
CA ALA A 197 11.67 -11.50 6.06
C ALA A 197 11.53 -12.84 5.31
N SER A 198 10.75 -13.75 5.88
CA SER A 198 10.43 -15.06 5.28
C SER A 198 11.66 -15.95 4.99
N LEU A 199 12.73 -15.78 5.75
CA LEU A 199 13.89 -16.68 5.71
C LEU A 199 13.66 -17.84 6.68
N ARG A 200 13.79 -19.07 6.17
CA ARG A 200 13.58 -20.29 6.95
C ARG A 200 14.86 -20.78 7.62
N ASP A 201 16.00 -20.61 6.94
CA ASP A 201 17.31 -21.16 7.30
C ASP A 201 18.26 -20.06 7.79
N LEU A 202 17.73 -18.99 8.36
CA LEU A 202 18.54 -17.91 8.94
C LEU A 202 19.09 -18.35 10.29
N ALA A 203 20.37 -18.72 10.32
CA ALA A 203 21.08 -19.12 11.53
C ALA A 203 21.75 -17.92 12.22
N ASP A 204 22.03 -18.05 13.54
CA ASP A 204 22.73 -17.05 14.34
C ASP A 204 24.02 -16.55 13.70
N LEU A 205 24.83 -17.47 13.18
CA LEU A 205 26.12 -17.15 12.58
C LEU A 205 25.99 -16.29 11.31
N SER A 206 25.07 -16.67 10.41
CA SER A 206 24.82 -15.93 9.17
C SER A 206 24.20 -14.55 9.46
N PHE A 207 23.28 -14.47 10.42
CA PHE A 207 22.71 -13.21 10.88
C PHE A 207 23.80 -12.29 11.45
N ASN A 208 24.67 -12.79 12.33
CA ASN A 208 25.75 -12.00 12.95
C ASN A 208 26.75 -11.48 11.91
N ARG A 209 27.16 -12.31 10.96
CA ARG A 209 28.06 -11.90 9.86
C ARG A 209 27.45 -10.78 9.02
N LEU A 210 26.20 -10.96 8.58
CA LEU A 210 25.52 -9.95 7.74
C LEU A 210 25.24 -8.66 8.52
N SER A 211 24.73 -8.77 9.75
CA SER A 211 24.41 -7.61 10.57
C SER A 211 25.63 -6.81 11.00
N SER A 212 26.80 -7.47 11.18
CA SER A 212 28.05 -6.77 11.46
C SER A 212 28.55 -5.95 10.26
N CYS A 213 28.16 -6.33 9.04
CA CYS A 213 28.46 -5.56 7.84
C CYS A 213 27.62 -4.27 7.71
N ALA A 214 26.54 -4.11 8.49
CA ALA A 214 25.64 -2.96 8.43
C ALA A 214 25.68 -2.14 9.74
N PRO A 215 26.75 -1.37 10.04
CA PRO A 215 26.91 -0.64 11.29
C PRO A 215 25.90 0.50 11.50
N SER A 216 25.32 1.02 10.42
CA SER A 216 24.39 2.16 10.43
C SER A 216 22.92 1.76 10.40
N LEU A 217 22.59 0.49 10.72
CA LEU A 217 21.25 -0.04 10.60
C LEU A 217 20.28 0.63 11.59
N GLU A 218 19.18 1.15 11.03
CA GLU A 218 18.09 1.85 11.72
C GLU A 218 16.79 1.04 11.73
N ARG A 219 16.58 0.19 10.71
CA ARG A 219 15.35 -0.57 10.47
C ARG A 219 15.67 -2.02 10.13
N LEU A 220 15.09 -2.96 10.87
CA LEU A 220 15.28 -4.41 10.64
C LEU A 220 13.92 -5.11 10.55
N SER A 221 13.70 -5.89 9.50
CA SER A 221 12.57 -6.82 9.41
C SER A 221 13.05 -8.27 9.42
N LEU A 222 12.48 -9.04 10.35
CA LEU A 222 12.60 -10.49 10.48
C LEU A 222 11.22 -11.15 10.36
N ALA A 223 10.27 -10.48 9.68
CA ALA A 223 8.91 -10.95 9.57
C ALA A 223 8.85 -12.38 8.98
N TYR A 224 8.07 -13.24 9.61
CA TYR A 224 7.90 -14.65 9.20
C TYR A 224 9.19 -15.48 9.14
N CYS A 225 10.21 -15.07 9.89
CA CYS A 225 11.37 -15.91 10.15
C CYS A 225 11.08 -16.90 11.28
N HIS A 226 11.75 -18.05 11.27
CA HIS A 226 11.73 -18.98 12.39
C HIS A 226 12.71 -18.52 13.46
N LEU A 227 12.18 -18.12 14.62
CA LEU A 227 12.97 -17.77 15.79
C LEU A 227 12.82 -18.84 16.88
N THR A 228 13.92 -19.18 17.55
CA THR A 228 13.89 -20.02 18.76
C THR A 228 13.87 -19.14 20.02
N PHE A 229 12.94 -19.42 20.95
CA PHE A 229 12.68 -18.58 22.12
C PHE A 229 13.14 -19.22 23.44
N GLU A 230 14.18 -20.03 23.42
CA GLU A 230 14.74 -20.56 24.66
C GLU A 230 15.32 -19.41 25.49
N LEU A 231 14.62 -19.04 26.56
CA LEU A 231 15.00 -17.99 27.50
C LEU A 231 15.85 -18.62 28.61
N GLY A 232 17.15 -18.81 28.33
CA GLY A 232 18.16 -19.10 29.30
C GLY A 232 18.40 -20.57 29.66
N PRO A 233 19.57 -20.93 30.18
CA PRO A 233 19.83 -22.27 30.66
C PRO A 233 19.00 -22.50 31.93
N ALA A 234 18.15 -23.51 31.93
CA ALA A 234 17.76 -24.17 33.16
C ALA A 234 19.06 -24.48 33.92
N GLN A 235 19.20 -23.92 35.11
CA GLN A 235 20.38 -24.15 35.97
C GLN A 235 20.69 -25.65 36.02
N GLY A 236 21.74 -26.09 35.33
CA GLY A 236 22.19 -27.45 35.49
C GLY A 236 22.84 -28.17 34.32
N SER A 237 23.21 -27.56 33.20
CA SER A 237 24.07 -28.28 32.27
C SER A 237 25.06 -27.34 31.57
N LEU A 238 26.30 -27.41 32.06
CA LEU A 238 27.48 -26.88 31.40
C LEU A 238 27.80 -27.80 30.20
N GLY A 239 27.25 -27.47 29.01
CA GLY A 239 27.68 -28.05 27.75
C GLY A 239 27.63 -26.98 26.67
N PRO A 240 28.70 -26.76 25.89
CA PRO A 240 28.73 -25.74 24.83
C PRO A 240 28.10 -26.23 23.50
N GLN A 241 27.11 -27.12 23.55
CA GLN A 241 26.52 -27.75 22.36
C GLN A 241 25.05 -27.98 22.58
N ASP A 242 24.21 -26.99 22.24
CA ASP A 242 22.82 -27.22 21.79
C ASP A 242 22.15 -25.92 21.27
N SER A 243 22.92 -25.05 20.61
CA SER A 243 22.30 -24.11 19.68
C SER A 243 22.02 -24.89 18.38
N SER A 244 20.74 -25.05 18.04
CA SER A 244 20.36 -25.61 16.73
C SER A 244 21.10 -24.81 15.66
N PRO A 245 22.04 -25.40 14.90
CA PRO A 245 22.92 -24.64 14.02
C PRO A 245 22.21 -23.98 12.84
N SER A 246 20.90 -24.18 12.71
CA SER A 246 20.12 -23.82 11.54
C SER A 246 19.06 -22.72 11.75
N GLN A 247 18.90 -22.20 13.01
CA GLN A 247 17.86 -21.21 13.29
C GLN A 247 18.40 -20.01 14.07
N LEU A 248 17.75 -18.85 13.91
CA LEU A 248 18.07 -17.63 14.65
C LEU A 248 17.48 -17.71 16.06
N SER A 249 18.32 -17.59 17.09
CA SER A 249 17.89 -17.56 18.48
C SER A 249 17.44 -16.14 18.88
N PHE A 250 16.40 -16.05 19.70
CA PHE A 250 15.95 -14.77 20.25
C PHE A 250 17.02 -14.13 21.15
N CYS A 251 17.80 -14.93 21.87
CA CYS A 251 18.93 -14.44 22.67
C CYS A 251 19.98 -13.72 21.81
N ASN A 252 20.28 -14.25 20.63
CA ASN A 252 21.20 -13.60 19.69
C ASN A 252 20.60 -12.30 19.10
N LEU A 253 19.32 -12.32 18.74
CA LEU A 253 18.60 -11.11 18.31
C LEU A 253 18.60 -10.04 19.42
N LEU A 254 18.33 -10.44 20.67
CA LEU A 254 18.31 -9.51 21.81
C LEU A 254 19.69 -8.89 22.06
N ARG A 255 20.78 -9.67 21.90
CA ARG A 255 22.15 -9.15 21.96
C ARG A 255 22.38 -8.10 20.86
N PHE A 256 22.01 -8.39 19.62
CA PHE A 256 22.09 -7.45 18.50
C PHE A 256 21.31 -6.16 18.78
N VAL A 257 20.07 -6.27 19.28
CA VAL A 257 19.24 -5.10 19.63
C VAL A 257 19.90 -4.26 20.74
N LYS A 258 20.51 -4.90 21.75
CA LYS A 258 21.26 -4.20 22.80
C LYS A 258 22.45 -3.41 22.25
N GLU A 259 23.22 -4.03 21.35
CA GLU A 259 24.39 -3.39 20.72
C GLU A 259 23.99 -2.20 19.82
N ARG A 260 22.78 -2.23 19.26
CA ARG A 260 22.28 -1.22 18.30
C ARG A 260 21.17 -0.33 18.90
N ALA A 261 20.90 -0.40 20.19
CA ALA A 261 19.77 0.25 20.86
C ALA A 261 19.66 1.76 20.56
N ALA A 262 20.77 2.47 20.44
CA ALA A 262 20.79 3.91 20.17
C ALA A 262 20.41 4.29 18.72
N ARG A 263 20.44 3.37 17.78
CA ARG A 263 20.23 3.61 16.35
C ARG A 263 19.00 2.91 15.79
N LEU A 264 18.63 1.76 16.36
CA LEU A 264 17.50 0.97 15.86
C LEU A 264 16.18 1.66 16.23
N HIS A 265 15.47 2.13 15.23
CA HIS A 265 14.19 2.84 15.39
C HIS A 265 12.99 2.03 14.94
N ALA A 266 13.18 1.04 14.08
CA ALA A 266 12.09 0.21 13.56
C ALA A 266 12.47 -1.27 13.59
N LEU A 267 11.52 -2.07 14.09
CA LEU A 267 11.66 -3.53 14.16
C LEU A 267 10.37 -4.20 13.73
N ASP A 268 10.49 -5.17 12.83
CA ASP A 268 9.37 -5.98 12.38
C ASP A 268 9.62 -7.45 12.71
N LEU A 269 8.83 -7.97 13.66
CA LEU A 269 8.82 -9.35 14.13
C LEU A 269 7.52 -10.06 13.79
N SER A 270 6.82 -9.60 12.75
CA SER A 270 5.55 -10.15 12.32
C SER A 270 5.63 -11.65 12.04
N GLY A 271 4.68 -12.43 12.55
CA GLY A 271 4.57 -13.86 12.26
C GLY A 271 5.72 -14.74 12.79
N THR A 272 6.54 -14.22 13.70
CA THR A 272 7.65 -15.00 14.30
C THR A 272 7.22 -15.88 15.47
N GLY A 273 5.96 -15.77 15.93
CA GLY A 273 5.48 -16.49 17.10
C GLY A 273 6.08 -15.97 18.42
N LEU A 274 6.38 -14.69 18.51
CA LEU A 274 6.99 -14.04 19.67
C LEU A 274 6.16 -14.27 20.95
N PRO A 275 6.71 -14.93 21.98
CA PRO A 275 6.00 -15.14 23.23
C PRO A 275 6.01 -13.87 24.12
N PRO A 276 5.09 -13.77 25.11
CA PRO A 276 4.96 -12.61 25.98
C PRO A 276 6.26 -12.20 26.69
N GLU A 277 7.02 -13.17 27.16
CA GLU A 277 8.27 -12.99 27.90
C GLU A 277 9.37 -12.37 27.01
N ALA A 278 9.41 -12.78 25.75
CA ALA A 278 10.35 -12.25 24.77
C ALA A 278 10.03 -10.79 24.43
N LEU A 279 8.74 -10.44 24.31
CA LEU A 279 8.32 -9.05 24.09
C LEU A 279 8.69 -8.16 25.29
N GLN A 280 8.50 -8.64 26.51
CA GLN A 280 8.90 -7.93 27.72
C GLN A 280 10.42 -7.73 27.79
N ALA A 281 11.21 -8.78 27.47
CA ALA A 281 12.66 -8.68 27.43
C ALA A 281 13.15 -7.67 26.38
N LEU A 282 12.50 -7.62 25.21
CA LEU A 282 12.79 -6.63 24.17
C LEU A 282 12.51 -5.20 24.65
N GLY A 283 11.36 -4.98 25.29
CA GLY A 283 10.99 -3.67 25.83
C GLY A 283 11.98 -3.15 26.87
N GLN A 284 12.55 -4.04 27.70
CA GLN A 284 13.49 -3.72 28.77
C GLN A 284 14.91 -3.40 28.30
N VAL A 285 15.20 -3.46 27.00
CA VAL A 285 16.54 -3.14 26.48
C VAL A 285 16.90 -1.68 26.76
N ALA A 286 17.92 -1.46 27.57
CA ALA A 286 18.36 -0.12 27.95
C ALA A 286 18.81 0.69 26.72
N GLY A 287 18.30 1.92 26.61
CA GLY A 287 18.62 2.83 25.51
C GLY A 287 17.88 2.57 24.20
N LEU A 288 17.09 1.51 24.09
CA LEU A 288 16.26 1.24 22.92
C LEU A 288 15.10 2.24 22.86
N ARG A 289 14.93 2.90 21.70
CA ARG A 289 13.86 3.87 21.45
C ARG A 289 13.20 3.58 20.11
N LEU A 290 12.29 2.61 20.12
CA LEU A 290 11.55 2.26 18.91
C LEU A 290 10.52 3.34 18.58
N GLN A 291 10.46 3.68 17.29
CA GLN A 291 9.42 4.51 16.70
C GLN A 291 8.38 3.67 15.97
N GLU A 292 8.80 2.56 15.37
CA GLU A 292 7.94 1.65 14.64
C GLU A 292 8.18 0.21 15.09
N LEU A 293 7.09 -0.48 15.42
CA LEU A 293 7.12 -1.89 15.81
C LEU A 293 5.96 -2.62 15.14
N SER A 294 6.27 -3.69 14.41
CA SER A 294 5.28 -4.59 13.85
C SER A 294 5.36 -5.96 14.51
N LEU A 295 4.22 -6.38 15.07
CA LEU A 295 4.00 -7.67 15.71
C LEU A 295 2.84 -8.42 15.05
N HIS A 296 2.56 -8.11 13.77
CA HIS A 296 1.47 -8.70 13.02
C HIS A 296 1.51 -10.24 13.10
N SER A 297 0.38 -10.86 13.39
CA SER A 297 0.24 -12.32 13.51
C SER A 297 1.11 -12.98 14.60
N CYS A 298 1.56 -12.26 15.61
CA CYS A 298 2.10 -12.82 16.84
C CYS A 298 0.93 -13.22 17.76
N ARG A 299 0.44 -14.45 17.61
CA ARG A 299 -0.85 -14.88 18.16
C ARG A 299 -0.85 -15.02 19.68
N ASP A 300 0.28 -15.40 20.26
CA ASP A 300 0.41 -15.75 21.68
C ASP A 300 0.67 -14.54 22.60
N LEU A 301 0.67 -13.33 22.06
CA LEU A 301 0.90 -12.12 22.84
C LEU A 301 -0.21 -11.89 23.87
N SER A 302 0.19 -11.62 25.12
CA SER A 302 -0.72 -11.29 26.20
C SER A 302 -0.92 -9.77 26.36
N THR A 303 -2.04 -9.40 26.98
CA THR A 303 -2.34 -8.00 27.33
C THR A 303 -1.26 -7.39 28.23
N GLU A 304 -0.73 -8.16 29.18
CA GLU A 304 0.30 -7.73 30.13
C GLU A 304 1.62 -7.42 29.42
N ALA A 305 2.01 -8.25 28.44
CA ALA A 305 3.21 -8.03 27.65
C ALA A 305 3.12 -6.74 26.81
N VAL A 306 1.95 -6.50 26.19
CA VAL A 306 1.69 -5.26 25.46
C VAL A 306 1.70 -4.05 26.40
N ALA A 307 1.11 -4.17 27.59
CA ALA A 307 1.12 -3.10 28.59
C ALA A 307 2.53 -2.77 29.06
N ALA A 308 3.35 -3.78 29.33
CA ALA A 308 4.76 -3.59 29.69
C ALA A 308 5.54 -2.89 28.57
N LEU A 309 5.37 -3.33 27.32
CA LEU A 309 5.98 -2.68 26.15
C LEU A 309 5.60 -1.19 26.05
N CYS A 310 4.32 -0.86 26.21
CA CYS A 310 3.84 0.53 26.12
C CYS A 310 4.45 1.43 27.20
N CYS A 311 4.69 0.89 28.39
CA CYS A 311 5.37 1.62 29.47
C CYS A 311 6.87 1.81 29.19
N GLN A 312 7.50 0.85 28.52
CA GLN A 312 8.95 0.82 28.28
C GLN A 312 9.34 1.57 27.00
N GLN A 313 8.44 1.63 26.00
CA GLN A 313 8.66 2.27 24.70
C GLN A 313 7.61 3.37 24.39
N PRO A 314 7.50 4.43 25.23
CA PRO A 314 6.47 5.46 25.06
C PRO A 314 6.65 6.32 23.80
N GLY A 315 7.79 6.24 23.14
CA GLY A 315 8.12 6.97 21.90
C GLY A 315 7.60 6.32 20.61
N LEU A 316 6.86 5.20 20.69
CA LEU A 316 6.30 4.56 19.51
C LEU A 316 5.30 5.48 18.79
N THR A 317 5.52 5.66 17.50
CA THR A 317 4.64 6.40 16.59
C THR A 317 3.83 5.48 15.68
N SER A 318 4.28 4.24 15.49
CA SER A 318 3.60 3.22 14.68
C SER A 318 3.65 1.87 15.38
N LEU A 319 2.48 1.26 15.56
CA LEU A 319 2.33 -0.05 16.18
C LEU A 319 1.35 -0.90 15.36
N ASP A 320 1.79 -2.10 14.96
CA ASP A 320 0.94 -3.08 14.31
C ASP A 320 0.78 -4.32 15.19
N LEU A 321 -0.44 -4.54 15.69
CA LEU A 321 -0.87 -5.70 16.47
C LEU A 321 -1.88 -6.56 15.70
N SER A 322 -1.97 -6.40 14.39
CA SER A 322 -2.94 -7.10 13.56
C SER A 322 -2.78 -8.62 13.67
N GLY A 323 -3.89 -9.32 13.80
CA GLY A 323 -3.88 -10.79 13.86
C GLY A 323 -3.33 -11.40 15.15
N CYS A 324 -3.06 -10.60 16.18
CA CYS A 324 -2.74 -11.07 17.53
C CYS A 324 -4.02 -11.50 18.24
N SER A 325 -4.46 -12.74 17.98
CA SER A 325 -5.82 -13.23 18.30
C SER A 325 -6.16 -13.27 19.78
N GLU A 326 -5.16 -13.36 20.65
CA GLU A 326 -5.37 -13.41 22.11
C GLU A 326 -5.57 -12.03 22.75
N LEU A 327 -5.24 -10.97 22.02
CA LEU A 327 -5.42 -9.60 22.52
C LEU A 327 -6.90 -9.21 22.58
N ALA A 328 -7.28 -8.62 23.70
CA ALA A 328 -8.63 -8.12 23.96
C ALA A 328 -8.60 -6.62 24.32
N ASP A 329 -9.73 -6.08 24.76
CA ASP A 329 -9.94 -4.67 25.08
C ASP A 329 -8.88 -4.08 26.02
N GLY A 330 -8.39 -4.86 26.98
CA GLY A 330 -7.34 -4.45 27.92
C GLY A 330 -6.03 -4.01 27.26
N ALA A 331 -5.66 -4.65 26.14
CA ALA A 331 -4.46 -4.28 25.39
C ALA A 331 -4.60 -2.88 24.77
N ILE A 332 -5.77 -2.55 24.25
CA ILE A 332 -6.03 -1.24 23.63
C ILE A 332 -6.03 -0.14 24.70
N LEU A 333 -6.56 -0.45 25.88
CA LEU A 333 -6.49 0.47 27.04
C LEU A 333 -5.03 0.74 27.45
N ALA A 334 -4.18 -0.27 27.44
CA ALA A 334 -2.75 -0.11 27.73
C ALA A 334 -2.03 0.73 26.66
N VAL A 335 -2.32 0.47 25.36
CA VAL A 335 -1.80 1.25 24.23
C VAL A 335 -2.18 2.72 24.38
N SER A 336 -3.45 3.02 24.64
CA SER A 336 -3.93 4.41 24.70
C SER A 336 -3.37 5.20 25.88
N ARG A 337 -3.05 4.52 26.98
CA ARG A 337 -2.45 5.14 28.17
C ARG A 337 -0.95 5.37 28.02
N GLY A 338 -0.24 4.41 27.39
CA GLY A 338 1.22 4.40 27.30
C GLY A 338 1.77 5.16 26.08
N LEU A 339 1.07 5.12 24.93
CA LEU A 339 1.60 5.58 23.64
C LEU A 339 0.88 6.85 23.15
N ARG A 340 1.07 7.96 23.83
CA ARG A 340 0.35 9.21 23.54
C ARG A 340 0.71 9.87 22.19
N HIS A 341 1.89 9.56 21.65
CA HIS A 341 2.39 10.06 20.36
C HIS A 341 2.15 9.10 19.20
N LEU A 342 1.28 8.08 19.41
CA LEU A 342 0.99 7.09 18.38
C LEU A 342 0.21 7.74 17.22
N GLN A 343 0.76 7.62 16.02
CA GLN A 343 0.20 8.16 14.78
C GLN A 343 -0.45 7.07 13.92
N ARG A 344 0.11 5.86 13.92
CA ARG A 344 -0.41 4.73 13.14
C ARG A 344 -0.64 3.54 14.06
N LEU A 345 -1.87 3.05 14.05
CA LEU A 345 -2.28 1.87 14.83
C LEU A 345 -3.04 0.90 13.94
N SER A 346 -2.54 -0.33 13.83
CA SER A 346 -3.25 -1.41 13.16
C SER A 346 -3.64 -2.48 14.17
N LEU A 347 -4.95 -2.73 14.24
CA LEU A 347 -5.62 -3.68 15.12
C LEU A 347 -6.45 -4.68 14.30
N ARG A 348 -6.13 -4.80 13.01
CA ARG A 348 -6.87 -5.65 12.07
C ARG A 348 -6.93 -7.08 12.59
N LYS A 349 -8.12 -7.70 12.45
CA LYS A 349 -8.35 -9.11 12.78
C LYS A 349 -8.17 -9.44 14.27
N LEU A 350 -8.41 -8.49 15.18
CA LEU A 350 -8.51 -8.76 16.60
C LEU A 350 -9.94 -9.26 16.91
N GLN A 351 -10.08 -10.58 17.02
CA GLN A 351 -11.40 -11.23 17.14
C GLN A 351 -12.06 -11.00 18.50
N ARG A 352 -11.29 -10.63 19.54
CA ARG A 352 -11.78 -10.35 20.90
C ARG A 352 -11.97 -8.87 21.19
N LEU A 353 -11.66 -8.00 20.21
CA LEU A 353 -11.85 -6.55 20.37
C LEU A 353 -13.32 -6.19 20.26
N THR A 354 -13.82 -5.48 21.28
CA THR A 354 -15.20 -5.00 21.35
C THR A 354 -15.27 -3.47 21.37
N ASP A 355 -16.48 -2.93 21.40
CA ASP A 355 -16.70 -1.48 21.58
C ASP A 355 -16.10 -0.93 22.89
N ALA A 356 -15.96 -1.76 23.94
CA ALA A 356 -15.35 -1.33 25.20
C ALA A 356 -13.87 -0.98 25.03
N GLY A 357 -13.11 -1.79 24.28
CA GLY A 357 -11.72 -1.47 23.95
C GLY A 357 -11.60 -0.22 23.07
N CYS A 358 -12.50 -0.07 22.10
CA CYS A 358 -12.50 1.11 21.22
C CYS A 358 -12.76 2.42 21.95
N SER A 359 -13.46 2.40 23.10
CA SER A 359 -13.67 3.61 23.92
C SER A 359 -12.37 4.22 24.44
N ALA A 360 -11.31 3.43 24.58
CA ALA A 360 -9.99 3.90 25.01
C ALA A 360 -9.23 4.68 23.92
N LEU A 361 -9.57 4.51 22.64
CA LEU A 361 -8.86 5.15 21.51
C LEU A 361 -8.91 6.69 21.56
N GLY A 362 -9.88 7.28 22.25
CA GLY A 362 -9.95 8.73 22.48
C GLY A 362 -8.74 9.32 23.23
N GLY A 363 -7.92 8.50 23.89
CA GLY A 363 -6.66 8.91 24.50
C GLY A 363 -5.52 9.15 23.50
N LEU A 364 -5.64 8.68 22.24
CA LEU A 364 -4.62 8.78 21.18
C LEU A 364 -4.84 10.07 20.36
N GLN A 365 -4.35 11.20 20.85
CA GLN A 365 -4.63 12.51 20.27
C GLN A 365 -3.92 12.79 18.95
N GLU A 366 -2.82 12.10 18.65
CA GLU A 366 -2.03 12.27 17.43
C GLU A 366 -2.32 11.21 16.37
N LEU A 367 -3.35 10.37 16.57
CA LEU A 367 -3.65 9.25 15.69
C LEU A 367 -4.11 9.73 14.31
N GLN A 368 -3.35 9.38 13.28
CA GLN A 368 -3.59 9.73 11.88
C GLN A 368 -4.14 8.57 11.06
N SER A 369 -3.78 7.34 11.42
CA SER A 369 -4.22 6.13 10.71
C SER A 369 -4.64 5.05 11.69
N LEU A 370 -5.86 4.54 11.51
CA LEU A 370 -6.44 3.48 12.32
C LEU A 370 -6.98 2.38 11.41
N ASP A 371 -6.48 1.16 11.59
CA ASP A 371 -7.01 -0.03 10.91
C ASP A 371 -7.67 -0.97 11.93
N LEU A 372 -8.98 -1.12 11.81
CA LEU A 372 -9.84 -2.00 12.60
C LEU A 372 -10.51 -3.06 11.71
N ALA A 373 -9.99 -3.29 10.51
CA ALA A 373 -10.58 -4.26 9.59
C ALA A 373 -10.64 -5.68 10.19
N GLU A 374 -11.66 -6.44 9.83
CA GLU A 374 -11.90 -7.81 10.30
C GLU A 374 -12.15 -7.93 11.84
N CYS A 375 -12.48 -6.84 12.53
CA CYS A 375 -12.89 -6.86 13.95
C CYS A 375 -14.40 -7.12 14.03
N CYS A 376 -14.79 -8.41 14.00
CA CYS A 376 -16.19 -8.81 13.82
C CYS A 376 -17.12 -8.45 14.99
N LEU A 377 -16.61 -8.25 16.21
CA LEU A 377 -17.42 -7.89 17.39
C LEU A 377 -17.65 -6.37 17.51
N LEU A 378 -16.98 -5.58 16.67
CA LEU A 378 -17.07 -4.13 16.71
C LEU A 378 -18.42 -3.64 16.15
N ARG A 379 -19.18 -2.94 16.97
CA ARG A 379 -20.44 -2.29 16.57
C ARG A 379 -20.26 -0.81 16.20
N GLY A 380 -19.16 -0.17 16.63
CA GLY A 380 -18.72 1.16 16.24
C GLY A 380 -19.30 2.35 17.01
N ARG A 381 -20.28 2.12 17.92
CA ARG A 381 -20.89 3.24 18.72
C ARG A 381 -19.88 3.89 19.65
N ALA A 382 -19.10 3.09 20.38
CA ALA A 382 -18.09 3.58 21.30
C ALA A 382 -16.94 4.29 20.58
N LEU A 383 -16.61 3.84 19.37
CA LEU A 383 -15.60 4.48 18.52
C LEU A 383 -16.00 5.92 18.17
N ALA A 384 -17.26 6.16 17.78
CA ALA A 384 -17.76 7.50 17.50
C ALA A 384 -17.67 8.41 18.72
N GLN A 385 -18.03 7.90 19.91
CA GLN A 385 -17.92 8.63 21.16
C GLN A 385 -16.46 8.94 21.53
N ALA A 386 -15.57 7.95 21.42
CA ALA A 386 -14.16 8.11 21.76
C ALA A 386 -13.46 9.16 20.89
N LEU A 387 -13.66 9.11 19.59
CA LEU A 387 -13.05 10.04 18.64
C LEU A 387 -13.72 11.43 18.69
N GLY A 388 -14.99 11.52 19.10
CA GLY A 388 -15.73 12.80 19.26
C GLY A 388 -15.42 13.54 20.55
N SER A 389 -14.87 12.87 21.57
CA SER A 389 -14.63 13.46 22.90
C SER A 389 -13.38 14.33 22.99
N VAL A 390 -12.60 14.44 21.94
CA VAL A 390 -11.34 15.19 21.94
C VAL A 390 -11.63 16.71 21.94
N ARG A 391 -11.46 17.33 23.08
CA ARG A 391 -11.49 18.75 23.45
C ARG A 391 -11.54 19.74 22.27
N GLY A 392 -12.72 19.93 21.65
CA GLY A 392 -12.99 21.06 20.75
C GLY A 392 -12.28 21.10 19.40
N ALA A 393 -11.37 20.18 19.09
CA ALA A 393 -10.72 20.05 17.79
C ALA A 393 -11.07 18.70 17.15
N PRO A 394 -11.26 18.64 15.82
CA PRO A 394 -11.47 17.37 15.14
C PRO A 394 -10.22 16.48 15.30
N PRO A 395 -10.37 15.15 15.43
CA PRO A 395 -9.23 14.24 15.51
C PRO A 395 -8.40 14.35 14.22
N PRO A 396 -7.06 14.25 14.28
CA PRO A 396 -6.20 14.34 13.09
C PRO A 396 -6.27 13.08 12.21
N LEU A 397 -7.27 12.24 12.41
CA LEU A 397 -7.42 10.95 11.74
C LEU A 397 -7.66 11.15 10.24
N ALA A 398 -6.67 10.80 9.44
CA ALA A 398 -6.71 10.91 7.99
C ALA A 398 -7.12 9.60 7.30
N SER A 399 -6.87 8.43 7.94
CA SER A 399 -7.17 7.11 7.38
C SER A 399 -7.90 6.24 8.40
N LEU A 400 -9.03 5.69 8.00
CA LEU A 400 -9.81 4.73 8.79
C LEU A 400 -10.21 3.54 7.93
N SER A 401 -9.89 2.33 8.40
CA SER A 401 -10.37 1.08 7.82
C SER A 401 -11.24 0.34 8.83
N LEU A 402 -12.45 0.03 8.42
CA LEU A 402 -13.45 -0.79 9.12
C LEU A 402 -13.92 -1.95 8.23
N ALA A 403 -13.11 -2.32 7.22
CA ALA A 403 -13.46 -3.36 6.27
C ALA A 403 -13.74 -4.70 6.97
N HIS A 404 -14.73 -5.45 6.47
CA HIS A 404 -15.15 -6.73 7.04
C HIS A 404 -15.65 -6.70 8.50
N CYS A 405 -16.04 -5.53 9.02
CA CYS A 405 -16.70 -5.42 10.32
C CYS A 405 -18.19 -5.74 10.18
N SER A 406 -18.54 -7.03 10.26
CA SER A 406 -19.90 -7.53 9.98
C SER A 406 -20.98 -7.04 10.96
N SER A 407 -20.59 -6.64 12.18
CA SER A 407 -21.50 -6.09 13.21
C SER A 407 -21.74 -4.58 13.09
N LEU A 408 -21.04 -3.89 12.19
CA LEU A 408 -21.16 -2.45 11.98
C LEU A 408 -22.48 -2.13 11.27
N LYS A 409 -23.24 -1.19 11.82
CA LYS A 409 -24.56 -0.75 11.29
C LYS A 409 -24.54 0.73 10.93
N ASP A 410 -25.48 1.17 10.08
CA ASP A 410 -25.65 2.56 9.66
C ASP A 410 -25.64 3.53 10.85
N ALA A 411 -26.40 3.26 11.90
CA ALA A 411 -26.50 4.15 13.07
C ALA A 411 -25.14 4.50 13.70
N SER A 412 -24.19 3.56 13.69
CA SER A 412 -22.84 3.79 14.21
C SER A 412 -22.00 4.64 13.26
N VAL A 413 -22.09 4.35 11.97
CA VAL A 413 -21.35 5.08 10.93
C VAL A 413 -21.88 6.51 10.81
N LEU A 414 -23.20 6.70 10.90
CA LEU A 414 -23.85 8.01 10.93
C LEU A 414 -23.41 8.88 12.13
N SER A 415 -23.10 8.25 13.26
CA SER A 415 -22.56 8.95 14.43
C SER A 415 -21.07 9.28 14.26
N LEU A 416 -20.30 8.45 13.53
CA LEU A 416 -18.86 8.54 13.36
C LEU A 416 -18.45 9.56 12.27
N ILE A 417 -19.14 9.54 11.14
CA ILE A 417 -18.81 10.33 9.95
C ILE A 417 -18.76 11.85 10.23
N PRO A 418 -19.73 12.48 10.92
CA PRO A 418 -19.66 13.92 11.18
C PRO A 418 -18.46 14.34 12.03
N VAL A 419 -18.02 13.47 12.94
CA VAL A 419 -16.85 13.71 13.80
C VAL A 419 -15.54 13.72 12.99
N LEU A 420 -15.42 12.84 12.00
CA LEU A 420 -14.22 12.65 11.20
C LEU A 420 -14.18 13.52 9.93
N GLY A 421 -15.31 14.13 9.57
CA GLY A 421 -15.50 14.84 8.31
C GLY A 421 -14.36 15.78 7.90
N PRO A 422 -13.86 16.63 8.78
CA PRO A 422 -12.83 17.61 8.42
C PRO A 422 -11.46 17.03 8.10
N SER A 423 -11.10 15.88 8.68
CA SER A 423 -9.74 15.33 8.62
C SER A 423 -9.61 14.11 7.70
N LEU A 424 -10.68 13.34 7.53
CA LEU A 424 -10.60 12.03 6.87
C LEU A 424 -10.33 12.15 5.37
N ARG A 425 -9.34 11.39 4.89
CA ARG A 425 -8.93 11.30 3.48
C ARG A 425 -9.13 9.90 2.91
N VAL A 426 -9.03 8.88 3.74
CA VAL A 426 -9.14 7.47 3.34
C VAL A 426 -10.17 6.79 4.21
N LEU A 427 -11.20 6.22 3.59
CA LEU A 427 -12.22 5.43 4.27
C LEU A 427 -12.41 4.10 3.56
N ASP A 428 -12.26 3.01 4.31
CA ASP A 428 -12.53 1.65 3.83
C ASP A 428 -13.65 1.02 4.67
N LEU A 429 -14.78 0.78 4.04
CA LEU A 429 -15.95 0.11 4.59
C LEU A 429 -16.29 -1.18 3.81
N SER A 430 -15.31 -1.72 3.08
CA SER A 430 -15.51 -2.90 2.25
C SER A 430 -16.05 -4.08 3.07
N SER A 431 -16.98 -4.82 2.50
CA SER A 431 -17.63 -5.99 3.14
C SER A 431 -18.37 -5.70 4.44
N CYS A 432 -18.77 -4.46 4.69
CA CYS A 432 -19.70 -4.09 5.75
C CYS A 432 -21.13 -4.30 5.26
N VAL A 433 -21.59 -5.55 5.29
CA VAL A 433 -22.84 -6.01 4.62
C VAL A 433 -24.13 -5.39 5.16
N ALA A 434 -24.09 -4.84 6.37
CA ALA A 434 -25.26 -4.20 7.03
C ALA A 434 -25.36 -2.69 6.76
N LEU A 435 -24.44 -2.12 5.98
CA LEU A 435 -24.48 -0.70 5.62
C LEU A 435 -25.37 -0.47 4.40
N SER A 436 -26.24 0.52 4.51
CA SER A 436 -27.20 0.89 3.48
C SER A 436 -26.88 2.25 2.84
N ASN A 437 -27.81 2.74 2.05
CA ASN A 437 -27.71 4.03 1.38
C ASN A 437 -27.67 5.24 2.34
N GLN A 438 -28.16 5.09 3.57
CA GLN A 438 -28.06 6.13 4.61
C GLN A 438 -26.60 6.44 4.93
N THR A 439 -25.76 5.42 5.06
CA THR A 439 -24.30 5.60 5.20
C THR A 439 -23.73 6.36 4.00
N MET A 440 -24.14 6.03 2.77
CA MET A 440 -23.64 6.71 1.56
C MET A 440 -24.01 8.20 1.55
N GLN A 441 -25.25 8.56 1.92
CA GLN A 441 -25.68 9.93 2.01
C GLN A 441 -24.86 10.73 3.05
N ALA A 442 -24.59 10.12 4.21
CA ALA A 442 -23.75 10.76 5.22
C ALA A 442 -22.30 10.97 4.75
N ILE A 443 -21.72 9.98 4.06
CA ILE A 443 -20.38 10.11 3.44
C ILE A 443 -20.38 11.31 2.50
N CYS A 444 -21.33 11.40 1.59
CA CYS A 444 -21.43 12.51 0.63
C CYS A 444 -21.63 13.87 1.30
N THR A 445 -22.32 13.92 2.45
CA THR A 445 -22.58 15.16 3.18
C THR A 445 -21.35 15.68 3.92
N TYR A 446 -20.66 14.81 4.64
CA TYR A 446 -19.64 15.23 5.62
C TYR A 446 -18.20 15.01 5.18
N LEU A 447 -17.93 14.04 4.28
CA LEU A 447 -16.56 13.65 3.91
C LEU A 447 -16.09 14.25 2.57
N THR A 448 -16.37 15.52 2.32
CA THR A 448 -16.08 16.19 1.03
C THR A 448 -14.59 16.21 0.64
N GLN A 449 -13.70 15.99 1.60
CA GLN A 449 -12.25 15.94 1.39
C GLN A 449 -11.69 14.53 1.17
N LEU A 450 -12.58 13.54 1.03
CA LEU A 450 -12.19 12.16 0.87
C LEU A 450 -11.47 11.94 -0.47
N SER A 451 -10.30 11.29 -0.41
CA SER A 451 -9.50 10.96 -1.60
C SER A 451 -9.60 9.48 -1.98
N VAL A 452 -9.86 8.60 -1.01
CA VAL A 452 -10.01 7.16 -1.21
C VAL A 452 -11.28 6.70 -0.52
N LEU A 453 -12.19 6.09 -1.29
CA LEU A 453 -13.41 5.45 -0.77
C LEU A 453 -13.50 4.01 -1.28
N ARG A 454 -13.53 3.06 -0.34
CA ARG A 454 -13.71 1.64 -0.65
C ARG A 454 -14.99 1.14 -0.02
N LEU A 455 -15.89 0.64 -0.87
CA LEU A 455 -17.21 0.08 -0.52
C LEU A 455 -17.42 -1.30 -1.16
N ALA A 456 -16.32 -1.99 -1.51
CA ALA A 456 -16.41 -3.31 -2.14
C ALA A 456 -17.28 -4.26 -1.29
N TRP A 457 -18.15 -5.05 -1.94
CA TRP A 457 -19.05 -6.01 -1.27
C TRP A 457 -20.11 -5.40 -0.34
N CYS A 458 -20.40 -4.10 -0.44
CA CYS A 458 -21.54 -3.47 0.24
C CYS A 458 -22.82 -3.76 -0.56
N LYS A 459 -23.45 -4.90 -0.29
CA LYS A 459 -24.55 -5.46 -1.09
C LYS A 459 -25.87 -4.69 -1.00
N GLU A 460 -26.05 -3.88 0.05
CA GLU A 460 -27.26 -3.08 0.23
C GLU A 460 -27.21 -1.71 -0.45
N LEU A 461 -26.05 -1.34 -1.00
CA LEU A 461 -25.88 -0.09 -1.75
C LEU A 461 -26.63 -0.14 -3.07
N ARG A 462 -27.51 0.83 -3.32
CA ARG A 462 -28.36 0.96 -4.51
C ARG A 462 -28.13 2.28 -5.23
N ASP A 463 -28.63 2.39 -6.45
CA ASP A 463 -28.51 3.58 -7.31
C ASP A 463 -28.94 4.86 -6.63
N TRP A 464 -30.08 4.86 -5.94
CA TRP A 464 -30.61 6.05 -5.31
C TRP A 464 -29.70 6.59 -4.17
N GLY A 465 -28.94 5.73 -3.50
CA GLY A 465 -27.95 6.16 -2.52
C GLY A 465 -26.80 6.94 -3.12
N LEU A 466 -26.31 6.54 -4.29
CA LEU A 466 -25.28 7.27 -5.03
C LEU A 466 -25.80 8.57 -5.64
N LEU A 467 -27.06 8.56 -6.07
CA LEU A 467 -27.73 9.71 -6.71
C LEU A 467 -28.20 10.77 -5.73
N GLY A 468 -28.24 10.48 -4.41
CA GLY A 468 -28.81 11.38 -3.42
C GLY A 468 -30.33 11.49 -3.48
N LEU A 469 -31.00 10.44 -3.96
CA LEU A 469 -32.46 10.36 -4.02
C LEU A 469 -33.01 9.80 -2.70
N GLN A 470 -34.28 10.11 -2.37
CA GLN A 470 -34.96 9.47 -1.26
C GLN A 470 -35.31 8.03 -1.61
N GLU A 471 -35.36 7.18 -0.58
CA GLU A 471 -35.82 5.81 -0.74
C GLU A 471 -37.24 5.79 -1.24
N PRO A 472 -37.56 5.02 -2.29
CA PRO A 472 -38.93 4.86 -2.73
C PRO A 472 -39.76 4.31 -1.56
N SER A 473 -40.71 5.06 -1.05
CA SER A 473 -41.62 4.59 -0.01
C SER A 473 -42.39 3.40 -0.54
N GLU A 474 -42.31 2.26 0.14
CA GLU A 474 -43.14 1.08 -0.11
C GLU A 474 -44.60 1.34 0.33
N GLU A 475 -45.21 2.45 -0.11
CA GLU A 475 -46.61 2.67 0.09
C GLU A 475 -47.41 2.28 -1.15
N THR A 476 -48.35 1.37 -0.90
CA THR A 476 -49.50 0.94 -1.72
C THR A 476 -49.27 -0.24 -2.65
N SER A 477 -49.19 -1.44 -2.02
CA SER A 477 -49.92 -2.59 -2.54
C SER A 477 -51.21 -2.79 -1.71
N GLN A 478 -52.13 -1.84 -1.74
CA GLN A 478 -53.52 -2.11 -1.38
C GLN A 478 -54.36 -2.16 -2.64
N GLY A 479 -55.08 -3.24 -2.76
CA GLY A 479 -55.76 -3.86 -3.87
C GLY A 479 -56.64 -2.99 -4.78
N PRO A 480 -57.16 -3.63 -5.84
CA PRO A 480 -57.90 -2.92 -6.89
C PRO A 480 -59.32 -2.57 -6.45
N GLN A 481 -59.69 -1.32 -6.50
CA GLN A 481 -61.12 -0.95 -6.58
C GLN A 481 -61.47 -0.59 -8.01
N PRO A 482 -62.64 -1.10 -8.53
CA PRO A 482 -63.03 -0.90 -9.89
C PRO A 482 -63.91 0.34 -10.10
N HIS A 483 -63.76 0.89 -11.33
CA HIS A 483 -64.65 1.79 -12.04
C HIS A 483 -64.89 3.23 -11.57
N ARG A 484 -64.34 4.16 -12.39
CA ARG A 484 -65.14 5.23 -13.03
C ARG A 484 -64.38 5.75 -14.24
N GLU A 485 -65.01 5.54 -15.40
CA GLU A 485 -64.70 6.21 -16.67
C GLU A 485 -64.96 7.73 -16.54
N LEU A 486 -64.05 8.54 -17.09
CA LEU A 486 -64.38 9.81 -17.75
C LEU A 486 -63.17 10.26 -18.62
N GLU A 487 -63.53 10.58 -19.84
CA GLU A 487 -62.71 10.89 -21.01
C GLU A 487 -61.97 12.23 -20.93
N HIS A 488 -60.93 12.32 -21.76
CA HIS A 488 -60.34 13.51 -22.38
C HIS A 488 -59.58 14.51 -21.53
N GLN A 489 -58.24 14.45 -21.62
CA GLN A 489 -57.43 15.55 -22.17
C GLN A 489 -55.99 15.12 -22.34
N ALA A 490 -55.57 15.01 -23.59
CA ALA A 490 -54.15 14.86 -23.96
C ALA A 490 -53.43 16.18 -23.69
N SER A 491 -52.65 16.24 -22.64
CA SER A 491 -51.62 17.26 -22.45
C SER A 491 -50.32 16.58 -22.06
N SER A 492 -49.28 16.84 -22.84
CA SER A 492 -47.92 16.34 -22.76
C SER A 492 -47.38 16.28 -21.34
N LEU A 493 -47.34 15.11 -20.74
CA LEU A 493 -46.61 14.82 -19.54
C LEU A 493 -45.12 14.62 -19.93
N LYS A 494 -44.34 15.70 -19.81
CA LYS A 494 -42.91 15.57 -19.55
C LYS A 494 -42.80 14.84 -18.19
N ASP A 495 -42.27 13.61 -18.18
CA ASP A 495 -41.89 12.93 -16.96
C ASP A 495 -40.99 13.87 -16.12
N PRO A 496 -41.37 14.23 -14.91
CA PRO A 496 -40.47 14.95 -14.03
C PRO A 496 -39.39 13.96 -13.64
N SER A 497 -38.22 14.04 -14.29
CA SER A 497 -37.04 13.34 -13.79
C SER A 497 -36.88 13.73 -12.32
N PRO A 498 -36.84 12.77 -11.36
CA PRO A 498 -36.71 13.08 -9.95
C PRO A 498 -35.44 13.91 -9.75
N GLN A 499 -35.63 15.16 -9.30
CA GLN A 499 -34.50 16.03 -8.99
C GLN A 499 -33.78 15.48 -7.77
N PRO A 500 -32.43 15.46 -7.75
CA PRO A 500 -31.67 15.03 -6.58
C PRO A 500 -32.01 15.95 -5.42
N GLN A 501 -32.64 15.41 -4.38
CA GLN A 501 -33.07 16.14 -3.17
C GLN A 501 -32.04 16.05 -2.04
N GLY A 502 -30.93 15.33 -2.26
CA GLY A 502 -29.90 15.08 -1.24
C GLY A 502 -28.49 15.06 -1.81
N PRO A 503 -27.49 14.92 -0.91
CA PRO A 503 -26.09 14.85 -1.29
C PRO A 503 -25.80 13.56 -2.08
N SER A 504 -25.22 13.71 -3.26
CA SER A 504 -24.83 12.61 -4.16
C SER A 504 -23.33 12.36 -4.11
N LEU A 505 -22.87 11.24 -4.70
CA LEU A 505 -21.46 10.90 -4.84
C LEU A 505 -20.64 12.04 -5.50
N LEU A 506 -21.25 12.85 -6.35
CA LEU A 506 -20.62 14.02 -6.98
C LEU A 506 -20.07 15.06 -6.01
N MET A 507 -20.51 15.06 -4.74
CA MET A 507 -19.96 15.96 -3.72
C MET A 507 -18.49 15.65 -3.37
N LEU A 508 -18.02 14.43 -3.66
CA LEU A 508 -16.67 13.97 -3.31
C LEU A 508 -15.63 14.34 -4.39
N GLN A 509 -15.49 15.61 -4.70
CA GLN A 509 -14.62 16.10 -5.79
C GLN A 509 -13.12 15.82 -5.59
N ALA A 510 -12.67 15.56 -4.37
CA ALA A 510 -11.29 15.22 -4.05
C ALA A 510 -10.93 13.74 -4.34
N LEU A 511 -11.90 12.94 -4.82
CA LEU A 511 -11.77 11.50 -4.96
C LEU A 511 -10.73 11.12 -6.03
N ARG A 512 -9.79 10.25 -5.66
CA ARG A 512 -8.74 9.70 -6.52
C ARG A 512 -8.82 8.19 -6.67
N GLU A 513 -9.45 7.52 -5.71
CA GLU A 513 -9.67 6.09 -5.72
C GLU A 513 -11.10 5.79 -5.27
N LEU A 514 -11.82 4.97 -6.06
CA LEU A 514 -13.16 4.50 -5.75
C LEU A 514 -13.26 2.99 -6.04
N ASP A 515 -13.69 2.23 -5.04
CA ASP A 515 -13.93 0.80 -5.18
C ASP A 515 -15.39 0.47 -4.86
N LEU A 516 -16.13 0.05 -5.88
CA LEU A 516 -17.52 -0.40 -5.82
C LEU A 516 -17.65 -1.87 -6.23
N THR A 517 -16.57 -2.65 -6.16
CA THR A 517 -16.55 -4.07 -6.52
C THR A 517 -17.66 -4.83 -5.82
N ALA A 518 -18.39 -5.63 -6.56
CA ALA A 518 -19.45 -6.50 -6.04
C ALA A 518 -20.62 -5.78 -5.31
N CYS A 519 -20.82 -4.48 -5.53
CA CYS A 519 -22.03 -3.77 -5.16
C CYS A 519 -23.15 -4.13 -6.15
N SER A 520 -23.68 -5.34 -6.07
CA SER A 520 -24.48 -6.01 -7.10
C SER A 520 -25.82 -5.36 -7.44
N LYS A 521 -26.32 -4.43 -6.59
CA LYS A 521 -27.57 -3.68 -6.82
C LYS A 521 -27.35 -2.34 -7.57
N LEU A 522 -26.09 -2.01 -7.91
CA LEU A 522 -25.78 -0.83 -8.74
C LEU A 522 -25.98 -1.14 -10.22
N THR A 523 -26.52 -0.16 -10.94
CA THR A 523 -26.79 -0.25 -12.38
C THR A 523 -26.22 0.97 -13.13
N ASP A 524 -26.31 0.96 -14.45
CA ASP A 524 -25.94 2.09 -15.29
C ASP A 524 -26.72 3.37 -14.93
N ALA A 525 -27.91 3.25 -14.32
CA ALA A 525 -28.74 4.40 -13.98
C ALA A 525 -28.05 5.39 -13.03
N SER A 526 -27.28 4.88 -12.06
CA SER A 526 -26.45 5.74 -11.20
C SER A 526 -25.10 6.05 -11.82
N LEU A 527 -24.40 5.02 -12.32
CA LEU A 527 -23.00 5.14 -12.77
C LEU A 527 -22.84 6.18 -13.87
N THR A 528 -23.79 6.25 -14.83
CA THR A 528 -23.78 7.24 -15.90
C THR A 528 -23.92 8.68 -15.41
N LYS A 529 -24.57 8.90 -14.28
CA LYS A 529 -24.83 10.23 -13.72
C LYS A 529 -23.78 10.67 -12.71
N VAL A 530 -23.23 9.75 -11.90
CA VAL A 530 -22.36 10.10 -10.77
C VAL A 530 -20.87 9.90 -11.02
N LEU A 531 -20.46 9.11 -12.01
CA LEU A 531 -19.03 8.90 -12.30
C LEU A 531 -18.47 10.03 -13.18
N GLN A 532 -18.36 11.21 -12.59
CA GLN A 532 -17.83 12.42 -13.21
C GLN A 532 -16.69 12.98 -12.34
N PHE A 533 -15.56 12.27 -12.33
CA PHE A 533 -14.38 12.60 -11.53
C PHE A 533 -13.15 12.77 -12.43
N PRO A 534 -12.86 14.00 -12.89
CA PRO A 534 -11.73 14.25 -13.81
C PRO A 534 -10.37 13.86 -13.21
N GLN A 535 -10.24 13.81 -11.89
CA GLN A 535 -8.99 13.51 -11.20
C GLN A 535 -8.91 12.07 -10.66
N LEU A 536 -9.93 11.23 -10.92
CA LEU A 536 -9.96 9.85 -10.45
C LEU A 536 -8.85 9.04 -11.15
N LYS A 537 -8.02 8.37 -10.36
CA LYS A 537 -6.90 7.57 -10.83
C LYS A 537 -7.17 6.08 -10.82
N ARG A 538 -7.93 5.61 -9.82
CA ARG A 538 -8.21 4.19 -9.62
C ARG A 538 -9.70 3.97 -9.48
N LEU A 539 -10.25 3.09 -10.30
CA LEU A 539 -11.65 2.73 -10.27
C LEU A 539 -11.80 1.21 -10.37
N SER A 540 -12.54 0.63 -9.44
CA SER A 540 -12.93 -0.77 -9.49
C SER A 540 -14.45 -0.90 -9.53
N LEU A 541 -14.96 -1.52 -10.60
CA LEU A 541 -16.35 -1.84 -10.87
C LEU A 541 -16.52 -3.34 -11.18
N SER A 542 -15.60 -4.17 -10.69
CA SER A 542 -15.63 -5.61 -10.90
C SER A 542 -16.86 -6.25 -10.25
N LEU A 543 -17.33 -7.38 -10.80
CA LEU A 543 -18.48 -8.12 -10.27
C LEU A 543 -19.79 -7.29 -10.21
N LEU A 544 -20.00 -6.37 -11.14
CA LEU A 544 -21.26 -5.65 -11.30
C LEU A 544 -22.10 -6.29 -12.42
N PRO A 545 -23.14 -7.06 -12.09
CA PRO A 545 -23.91 -7.82 -13.09
C PRO A 545 -24.76 -6.95 -14.02
N ALA A 546 -25.12 -5.74 -13.58
CA ALA A 546 -25.96 -4.79 -14.34
C ALA A 546 -25.17 -3.69 -15.04
N LEU A 547 -23.82 -3.73 -15.02
CA LEU A 547 -22.98 -2.80 -15.75
C LEU A 547 -22.94 -3.18 -17.23
N THR A 548 -23.43 -2.29 -18.11
CA THR A 548 -23.42 -2.48 -19.56
C THR A 548 -22.45 -1.52 -20.27
N ASP A 549 -22.36 -1.61 -21.58
CA ASP A 549 -21.56 -0.72 -22.41
C ASP A 549 -21.91 0.76 -22.22
N LYS A 550 -23.17 1.08 -21.91
CA LYS A 550 -23.61 2.46 -21.61
C LYS A 550 -22.90 3.01 -20.37
N GLY A 551 -22.85 2.21 -19.32
CA GLY A 551 -22.12 2.58 -18.09
C GLY A 551 -20.63 2.73 -18.36
N LEU A 552 -20.01 1.80 -19.09
CA LEU A 552 -18.60 1.85 -19.46
C LEU A 552 -18.23 3.13 -20.25
N VAL A 553 -19.01 3.49 -21.26
CA VAL A 553 -18.80 4.70 -22.08
C VAL A 553 -18.98 5.97 -21.21
N ALA A 554 -19.92 5.96 -20.28
CA ALA A 554 -20.10 7.09 -19.36
C ALA A 554 -18.90 7.26 -18.41
N VAL A 555 -18.37 6.17 -17.86
CA VAL A 555 -17.12 6.17 -17.07
C VAL A 555 -15.96 6.73 -17.90
N ALA A 556 -15.86 6.32 -19.15
CA ALA A 556 -14.80 6.77 -20.05
C ALA A 556 -14.81 8.30 -20.25
N ARG A 557 -15.99 8.87 -20.41
CA ARG A 557 -16.18 10.32 -20.54
C ARG A 557 -15.98 11.09 -19.25
N GLY A 558 -16.45 10.52 -18.12
CA GLY A 558 -16.44 11.19 -16.81
C GLY A 558 -15.13 11.10 -16.06
N CYS A 559 -14.29 10.09 -16.33
CA CYS A 559 -13.06 9.80 -15.59
C CYS A 559 -11.84 9.65 -16.52
N PRO A 560 -11.39 10.72 -17.22
CA PRO A 560 -10.33 10.65 -18.23
C PRO A 560 -8.93 10.41 -17.67
N SER A 561 -8.71 10.64 -16.37
CA SER A 561 -7.40 10.51 -15.71
C SER A 561 -7.12 9.13 -15.10
N LEU A 562 -7.92 8.12 -15.45
CA LEU A 562 -7.75 6.78 -14.89
C LEU A 562 -6.39 6.18 -15.27
N GLU A 563 -5.69 5.72 -14.25
CA GLU A 563 -4.44 4.97 -14.33
C GLU A 563 -4.69 3.46 -14.12
N ARG A 564 -5.71 3.11 -13.31
CA ARG A 564 -6.08 1.71 -13.01
C ARG A 564 -7.58 1.54 -13.11
N LEU A 565 -8.02 0.54 -13.89
CA LEU A 565 -9.43 0.20 -14.07
C LEU A 565 -9.62 -1.32 -13.93
N ALA A 566 -10.49 -1.72 -13.01
CA ALA A 566 -10.86 -3.12 -12.83
C ALA A 566 -12.35 -3.32 -13.17
N LEU A 567 -12.61 -4.21 -14.11
CA LEU A 567 -13.93 -4.57 -14.64
C LEU A 567 -14.12 -6.10 -14.71
N SER A 568 -13.36 -6.87 -13.92
CA SER A 568 -13.45 -8.33 -13.99
C SER A 568 -14.85 -8.84 -13.64
N HIS A 569 -15.27 -9.93 -14.30
CA HIS A 569 -16.58 -10.54 -14.12
C HIS A 569 -17.80 -9.64 -14.45
N CYS A 570 -17.63 -8.66 -15.33
CA CYS A 570 -18.74 -7.86 -15.87
C CYS A 570 -19.22 -8.49 -17.18
N SER A 571 -20.24 -9.35 -17.08
CA SER A 571 -20.67 -10.23 -18.19
C SER A 571 -21.42 -9.53 -19.34
N LEU A 572 -21.89 -8.30 -19.14
CA LEU A 572 -22.64 -7.52 -20.13
C LEU A 572 -21.79 -6.53 -20.93
N LEU A 573 -20.48 -6.49 -20.67
CA LEU A 573 -19.55 -5.65 -21.43
C LEU A 573 -19.16 -6.33 -22.74
N SER A 574 -19.34 -5.63 -23.86
CA SER A 574 -19.04 -6.13 -25.21
C SER A 574 -17.79 -5.49 -25.83
N ASP A 575 -17.27 -6.10 -26.90
CA ASP A 575 -16.18 -5.55 -27.70
C ASP A 575 -16.54 -4.19 -28.30
N GLU A 576 -17.81 -3.95 -28.59
CA GLU A 576 -18.30 -2.70 -29.17
C GLU A 576 -18.24 -1.56 -28.13
N GLY A 577 -18.75 -1.80 -26.94
CA GLY A 577 -18.65 -0.85 -25.82
C GLY A 577 -17.21 -0.53 -25.46
N TRP A 578 -16.34 -1.55 -25.44
CA TRP A 578 -14.92 -1.36 -25.20
C TRP A 578 -14.25 -0.49 -26.29
N ALA A 579 -14.54 -0.74 -27.56
CA ALA A 579 -14.01 0.05 -28.68
C ALA A 579 -14.39 1.54 -28.60
N GLN A 580 -15.59 1.85 -28.08
CA GLN A 580 -16.03 3.23 -27.86
C GLN A 580 -15.34 3.90 -26.65
N ALA A 581 -15.02 3.14 -25.63
CA ALA A 581 -14.48 3.65 -24.36
C ALA A 581 -12.95 3.77 -24.33
N ALA A 582 -12.25 2.80 -24.94
CA ALA A 582 -10.80 2.61 -24.77
C ALA A 582 -9.96 3.84 -25.13
N GLY A 583 -10.34 4.61 -26.14
CA GLY A 583 -9.64 5.83 -26.55
C GLY A 583 -9.70 6.99 -25.56
N SER A 584 -10.56 6.92 -24.53
CA SER A 584 -10.79 8.01 -23.57
C SER A 584 -9.79 8.01 -22.40
N TRP A 585 -8.97 6.96 -22.26
CA TRP A 585 -8.03 6.81 -21.13
C TRP A 585 -6.57 6.81 -21.57
N PRO A 586 -6.00 7.96 -21.91
CA PRO A 586 -4.61 8.05 -22.39
C PRO A 586 -3.56 7.71 -21.31
N ARG A 587 -3.96 7.69 -20.02
CA ARG A 587 -3.08 7.42 -18.87
C ARG A 587 -3.28 6.04 -18.25
N LEU A 588 -4.11 5.18 -18.85
CA LEU A 588 -4.41 3.87 -18.29
C LEU A 588 -3.16 2.96 -18.36
N GLN A 589 -2.72 2.48 -17.21
CA GLN A 589 -1.54 1.63 -17.04
C GLN A 589 -1.92 0.19 -16.67
N HIS A 590 -3.00 0.03 -15.92
CA HIS A 590 -3.47 -1.27 -15.45
C HIS A 590 -4.94 -1.44 -15.80
N LEU A 591 -5.22 -2.51 -16.51
CA LEU A 591 -6.56 -2.91 -16.89
C LEU A 591 -6.82 -4.36 -16.52
N ASN A 592 -7.91 -4.61 -15.77
CA ASN A 592 -8.36 -5.96 -15.48
C ASN A 592 -9.74 -6.21 -16.10
N LEU A 593 -9.78 -7.04 -17.13
CA LEU A 593 -10.99 -7.49 -17.83
C LEU A 593 -11.21 -9.00 -17.68
N SER A 594 -10.61 -9.63 -16.67
CA SER A 594 -10.69 -11.08 -16.48
C SER A 594 -12.14 -11.54 -16.37
N SER A 595 -12.46 -12.65 -17.03
CA SER A 595 -13.81 -13.26 -16.97
C SER A 595 -14.95 -12.37 -17.47
N CYS A 596 -14.71 -11.45 -18.37
CA CYS A 596 -15.75 -10.74 -19.14
C CYS A 596 -16.10 -11.57 -20.37
N SER A 597 -17.20 -12.35 -20.29
CA SER A 597 -17.50 -13.41 -21.26
C SER A 597 -17.78 -12.96 -22.69
N GLN A 598 -18.20 -11.69 -22.89
CA GLN A 598 -18.50 -11.13 -24.21
C GLN A 598 -17.34 -10.32 -24.81
N LEU A 599 -16.21 -10.18 -24.08
CA LEU A 599 -15.00 -9.54 -24.58
C LEU A 599 -14.08 -10.57 -25.24
N THR A 600 -13.67 -10.32 -26.49
CA THR A 600 -12.77 -11.20 -27.23
C THR A 600 -11.34 -10.67 -27.22
N ALA A 601 -10.35 -11.56 -27.12
CA ALA A 601 -8.92 -11.19 -27.11
C ALA A 601 -8.45 -10.49 -28.40
N ARG A 602 -9.19 -10.62 -29.50
CA ARG A 602 -8.82 -10.06 -30.80
C ARG A 602 -8.90 -8.53 -30.87
N ARG A 603 -9.74 -7.87 -30.09
CA ARG A 603 -9.87 -6.41 -30.07
C ARG A 603 -9.27 -5.73 -28.85
N ALA A 604 -9.11 -6.44 -27.74
CA ALA A 604 -8.39 -5.92 -26.58
C ALA A 604 -6.89 -5.69 -26.85
N GLY A 605 -6.30 -6.41 -27.83
CA GLY A 605 -4.90 -6.28 -28.21
C GLY A 605 -4.59 -5.33 -29.38
N SER A 606 -5.58 -4.71 -30.02
CA SER A 606 -5.34 -3.79 -31.15
C SER A 606 -5.15 -2.33 -30.73
N SER A 607 -5.44 -1.97 -29.51
CA SER A 607 -5.00 -0.72 -28.90
C SER A 607 -3.62 -0.94 -28.27
N ARG A 608 -2.62 -0.22 -28.75
CA ARG A 608 -1.25 -0.20 -28.21
C ARG A 608 -1.32 0.26 -26.74
N TRP A 609 -1.27 -0.70 -25.82
CA TRP A 609 -1.11 -0.48 -24.37
C TRP A 609 0.24 -1.01 -23.94
#